data_1e43b0941047cc01e7439ed8b916f046
#
_entry.id   1e43b0941047cc01e7439ed8b916f046
#
_cell.length_a   1.000
_cell.length_b   1.000
_cell.length_c   1.000
_cell.angle_alpha   90.00
_cell.angle_beta   90.00
_cell.angle_gamma   90.00
#
_symmetry.space_group_name_H-M   'P 1'
#
loop_
_entity.id
_entity.type
_entity.pdbx_description
1 polymer ?
#
loop_
_entity_poly.entity_id
_entity_poly.type
_entity_poly.pdbx_seq_one_letter_code
_entity_poly.pdbx_strand_id
1 'polypeptide(L)'
;MEIVYEGTFTEASQTDFNNQLTAAQSAGADMIFLPIYYTPASVILTQANAMGYAPTFFGVDGMDGILTAENFDASLAEGVYLLTPFSADSEDEMTQNFVAEYQDRFGEIPNQFGADAYDAIYTLYQAIQAAGVTADMSNEEICDA
;
A
#
# COMPACT_ATOMS: atom_id res chain seq x y z
N MET A 1 3.36 22.31 -11.42
CA MET A 1 4.17 21.10 -11.28
C MET A 1 4.66 20.72 -12.66
N GLU A 2 5.95 20.47 -12.82
CA GLU A 2 6.59 20.07 -14.08
C GLU A 2 7.23 18.68 -13.86
N ILE A 3 7.08 17.78 -14.82
CA ILE A 3 7.74 16.47 -14.79
C ILE A 3 9.13 16.66 -15.41
N VAL A 4 10.16 16.61 -14.57
CA VAL A 4 11.57 16.81 -14.99
C VAL A 4 12.29 15.50 -15.29
N TYR A 5 11.75 14.37 -14.81
CA TYR A 5 12.27 13.02 -15.06
C TYR A 5 11.14 11.98 -14.93
N GLU A 6 11.19 10.95 -15.77
CA GLU A 6 10.33 9.77 -15.69
C GLU A 6 11.21 8.52 -15.77
N GLY A 7 11.06 7.62 -14.79
CA GLY A 7 11.80 6.37 -14.66
C GLY A 7 10.89 5.16 -14.67
N THR A 8 11.38 4.04 -15.19
CA THR A 8 10.68 2.77 -15.19
C THR A 8 11.56 1.66 -14.63
N PHE A 9 10.95 0.56 -14.21
CA PHE A 9 11.64 -0.65 -13.78
C PHE A 9 10.79 -1.90 -14.07
N THR A 10 11.38 -3.06 -13.91
CA THR A 10 10.73 -4.37 -14.05
C THR A 10 10.96 -5.17 -12.77
N GLU A 11 10.27 -6.30 -12.60
CA GLU A 11 10.52 -7.21 -11.47
C GLU A 11 12.00 -7.60 -11.34
N ALA A 12 12.71 -7.78 -12.45
CA ALA A 12 14.12 -8.14 -12.45
C ALA A 12 15.06 -7.00 -11.98
N SER A 13 14.58 -5.74 -12.00
CA SER A 13 15.37 -4.55 -11.67
C SER A 13 14.87 -3.77 -10.45
N GLN A 14 13.92 -4.32 -9.70
CA GLN A 14 13.29 -3.63 -8.55
C GLN A 14 14.15 -3.60 -7.27
N THR A 15 15.41 -4.01 -7.35
CA THR A 15 16.36 -4.03 -6.23
C THR A 15 17.44 -2.97 -6.31
N ASP A 16 17.52 -2.23 -7.43
CA ASP A 16 18.51 -1.16 -7.62
C ASP A 16 17.91 -0.01 -8.44
N PHE A 17 17.77 1.14 -7.80
CA PHE A 17 17.23 2.39 -8.34
C PHE A 17 18.25 3.52 -8.37
N ASN A 18 19.55 3.25 -8.12
CA ASN A 18 20.58 4.28 -8.04
C ASN A 18 20.68 5.13 -9.33
N ASN A 19 20.51 4.51 -10.50
CA ASN A 19 20.52 5.23 -11.78
C ASN A 19 19.32 6.19 -11.90
N GLN A 20 18.10 5.73 -11.56
CA GLN A 20 16.89 6.54 -11.61
C GLN A 20 16.96 7.69 -10.60
N LEU A 21 17.39 7.40 -9.38
CA LEU A 21 17.56 8.41 -8.32
C LEU A 21 18.61 9.45 -8.69
N THR A 22 19.75 9.03 -9.24
CA THR A 22 20.81 9.94 -9.75
C THR A 22 20.27 10.84 -10.87
N ALA A 23 19.51 10.28 -11.80
CA ALA A 23 18.93 11.06 -12.89
C ALA A 23 17.89 12.08 -12.39
N ALA A 24 16.98 11.66 -11.47
CA ALA A 24 16.00 12.54 -10.87
C ALA A 24 16.66 13.68 -10.09
N GLN A 25 17.66 13.37 -9.25
CA GLN A 25 18.44 14.36 -8.50
C GLN A 25 19.16 15.36 -9.42
N SER A 26 19.79 14.86 -10.50
CA SER A 26 20.48 15.69 -11.50
C SER A 26 19.53 16.58 -12.28
N ALA A 27 18.29 16.14 -12.49
CA ALA A 27 17.22 16.93 -13.13
C ALA A 27 16.59 17.96 -12.16
N GLY A 28 16.97 17.96 -10.88
CA GLY A 28 16.47 18.90 -9.86
C GLY A 28 15.07 18.54 -9.35
N ALA A 29 14.68 17.27 -9.39
CA ALA A 29 13.40 16.86 -8.84
C ALA A 29 13.38 17.07 -7.31
N ASP A 30 12.40 17.80 -6.81
CA ASP A 30 12.14 18.07 -5.40
C ASP A 30 11.02 17.18 -4.83
N MET A 31 10.30 16.48 -5.71
CA MET A 31 9.30 15.48 -5.39
C MET A 31 9.47 14.24 -6.26
N ILE A 32 9.29 13.05 -5.68
CA ILE A 32 9.22 11.78 -6.39
C ILE A 32 7.83 11.18 -6.17
N PHE A 33 7.08 11.01 -7.26
CA PHE A 33 5.80 10.30 -7.25
C PHE A 33 6.02 8.81 -7.53
N LEU A 34 5.52 7.96 -6.63
CA LEU A 34 5.74 6.52 -6.59
C LEU A 34 4.42 5.74 -6.70
N PRO A 35 3.86 5.56 -7.91
CA PRO A 35 2.68 4.72 -8.11
C PRO A 35 3.08 3.23 -8.15
N ILE A 36 3.64 2.74 -7.05
CA ILE A 36 4.27 1.42 -6.92
C ILE A 36 3.91 0.80 -5.57
N TYR A 37 4.25 -0.48 -5.38
CA TYR A 37 4.08 -1.18 -4.11
C TYR A 37 5.19 -0.87 -3.11
N TYR A 38 4.91 -1.15 -1.82
CA TYR A 38 5.80 -0.81 -0.70
C TYR A 38 7.18 -1.48 -0.77
N THR A 39 7.30 -2.70 -1.35
CA THR A 39 8.59 -3.40 -1.45
C THR A 39 9.61 -2.62 -2.30
N PRO A 40 9.37 -2.29 -3.58
CA PRO A 40 10.30 -1.46 -4.34
C PRO A 40 10.41 -0.03 -3.78
N ALA A 41 9.35 0.52 -3.18
CA ALA A 41 9.41 1.84 -2.54
C ALA A 41 10.39 1.86 -1.36
N SER A 42 10.42 0.84 -0.50
CA SER A 42 11.36 0.75 0.61
C SER A 42 12.82 0.76 0.14
N VAL A 43 13.12 0.11 -0.99
CA VAL A 43 14.44 0.14 -1.62
C VAL A 43 14.78 1.55 -2.11
N ILE A 44 13.84 2.24 -2.77
CA ILE A 44 14.02 3.61 -3.27
C ILE A 44 14.32 4.56 -2.10
N LEU A 45 13.54 4.53 -1.02
CA LEU A 45 13.75 5.39 0.14
C LEU A 45 15.11 5.12 0.78
N THR A 46 15.49 3.85 0.94
CA THR A 46 16.79 3.43 1.50
C THR A 46 17.94 3.95 0.63
N GLN A 47 17.87 3.79 -0.68
CA GLN A 47 18.92 4.21 -1.59
C GLN A 47 19.00 5.74 -1.71
N ALA A 48 17.87 6.45 -1.74
CA ALA A 48 17.85 7.91 -1.71
C ALA A 48 18.51 8.46 -0.45
N ASN A 49 18.21 7.89 0.71
CA ASN A 49 18.85 8.26 1.98
C ASN A 49 20.36 8.02 1.94
N ALA A 50 20.82 6.87 1.41
CA ALA A 50 22.23 6.56 1.29
C ALA A 50 22.98 7.53 0.34
N MET A 51 22.29 8.09 -0.66
CA MET A 51 22.82 9.11 -1.56
C MET A 51 22.79 10.53 -0.98
N GLY A 52 22.15 10.73 0.18
CA GLY A 52 21.87 12.08 0.72
C GLY A 52 20.87 12.86 -0.12
N TYR A 53 20.00 12.18 -0.85
CA TYR A 53 18.93 12.79 -1.66
C TYR A 53 17.61 12.69 -0.90
N ALA A 54 17.05 13.85 -0.51
CA ALA A 54 15.86 13.95 0.34
C ALA A 54 14.74 14.74 -0.35
N PRO A 55 14.17 14.23 -1.45
CA PRO A 55 12.99 14.82 -2.07
C PRO A 55 11.74 14.52 -1.22
N THR A 56 10.63 15.21 -1.50
CA THR A 56 9.33 14.79 -0.99
C THR A 56 8.90 13.51 -1.71
N PHE A 57 8.64 12.43 -0.98
CA PHE A 57 8.07 11.21 -1.55
C PHE A 57 6.55 11.25 -1.44
N PHE A 58 5.89 10.93 -2.54
CA PHE A 58 4.44 10.82 -2.61
C PHE A 58 4.05 9.47 -3.23
N GLY A 59 3.42 8.63 -2.44
CA GLY A 59 2.96 7.30 -2.83
C GLY A 59 1.46 7.21 -3.02
N VAL A 60 1.04 6.07 -3.55
CA VAL A 60 -0.37 5.69 -3.67
C VAL A 60 -0.65 4.47 -2.79
N ASP A 61 -1.85 3.95 -2.87
CA ASP A 61 -2.36 2.81 -2.09
C ASP A 61 -1.40 1.60 -2.04
N GLY A 62 -0.72 1.30 -3.15
CA GLY A 62 0.27 0.22 -3.20
C GLY A 62 1.43 0.36 -2.21
N MET A 63 1.70 1.56 -1.71
CA MET A 63 2.74 1.79 -0.70
C MET A 63 2.27 1.56 0.74
N ASP A 64 0.98 1.33 0.98
CA ASP A 64 0.51 1.00 2.33
C ASP A 64 1.14 -0.32 2.81
N GLY A 65 1.56 -0.34 4.06
CA GLY A 65 2.38 -1.43 4.61
C GLY A 65 3.89 -1.17 4.57
N ILE A 66 4.37 -0.03 4.03
CA ILE A 66 5.81 0.27 3.96
C ILE A 66 6.49 0.25 5.33
N LEU A 67 5.78 0.61 6.41
CA LEU A 67 6.32 0.62 7.77
C LEU A 67 6.64 -0.79 8.29
N THR A 68 6.05 -1.83 7.70
CA THR A 68 6.26 -3.24 8.05
C THR A 68 7.09 -3.99 7.01
N ALA A 69 7.64 -3.28 6.01
CA ALA A 69 8.47 -3.89 4.98
C ALA A 69 9.72 -4.55 5.59
N GLU A 70 10.01 -5.76 5.14
CA GLU A 70 11.13 -6.54 5.67
C GLU A 70 12.48 -5.82 5.45
N ASN A 71 13.29 -5.74 6.51
CA ASN A 71 14.61 -5.08 6.53
C ASN A 71 14.57 -3.57 6.18
N PHE A 72 13.43 -2.92 6.31
CA PHE A 72 13.28 -1.48 6.09
C PHE A 72 13.39 -0.70 7.42
N ASP A 73 14.14 0.38 7.41
CA ASP A 73 14.16 1.34 8.53
C ASP A 73 12.93 2.26 8.39
N ALA A 74 11.91 2.01 9.19
CA ALA A 74 10.65 2.76 9.16
C ALA A 74 10.84 4.27 9.39
N SER A 75 11.95 4.71 10.02
CA SER A 75 12.26 6.13 10.19
C SER A 75 12.48 6.87 8.86
N LEU A 76 12.82 6.14 7.79
CA LEU A 76 12.99 6.69 6.44
C LEU A 76 11.65 7.03 5.77
N ALA A 77 10.53 6.57 6.33
CA ALA A 77 9.20 6.93 5.87
C ALA A 77 8.68 8.24 6.51
N GLU A 78 9.44 8.85 7.42
CA GLU A 78 9.07 10.15 7.99
C GLU A 78 8.94 11.21 6.89
N GLY A 79 7.79 11.89 6.83
CA GLY A 79 7.51 12.90 5.80
C GLY A 79 7.09 12.34 4.43
N VAL A 80 6.91 11.04 4.29
CA VAL A 80 6.30 10.44 3.10
C VAL A 80 4.80 10.72 3.11
N TYR A 81 4.27 11.18 1.98
CA TYR A 81 2.83 11.31 1.78
C TYR A 81 2.29 10.05 1.10
N LEU A 82 1.16 9.58 1.60
CA LEU A 82 0.50 8.37 1.09
C LEU A 82 -0.97 8.65 0.81
N LEU A 83 -1.42 8.31 -0.39
CA LEU A 83 -2.83 8.30 -0.73
C LEU A 83 -3.36 6.88 -0.53
N THR A 84 -4.22 6.69 0.46
CA THR A 84 -4.82 5.40 0.80
C THR A 84 -6.31 5.57 1.14
N PRO A 85 -7.18 4.60 0.79
CA PRO A 85 -8.59 4.62 1.20
C PRO A 85 -8.81 4.20 2.66
N PHE A 86 -7.80 3.61 3.31
CA PHE A 86 -7.89 3.10 4.68
C PHE A 86 -6.92 3.86 5.60
N SER A 87 -7.40 4.18 6.80
CA SER A 87 -6.59 4.74 7.88
C SER A 87 -6.90 4.02 9.19
N ALA A 88 -5.88 3.37 9.76
CA ALA A 88 -6.03 2.61 11.00
C ALA A 88 -6.33 3.49 12.24
N ASP A 89 -6.10 4.80 12.13
CA ASP A 89 -6.40 5.81 13.17
C ASP A 89 -7.73 6.55 12.93
N SER A 90 -8.54 6.07 11.96
CA SER A 90 -9.89 6.60 11.73
C SER A 90 -10.73 6.52 13.02
N GLU A 91 -11.54 7.56 13.28
CA GLU A 91 -12.47 7.60 14.42
C GLU A 91 -13.76 6.79 14.18
N ASP A 92 -13.93 6.19 13.00
CA ASP A 92 -15.06 5.33 12.69
C ASP A 92 -15.08 4.07 13.57
N GLU A 93 -16.20 3.82 14.24
CA GLU A 93 -16.35 2.73 15.21
C GLU A 93 -16.08 1.35 14.57
N MET A 94 -16.51 1.15 13.32
CA MET A 94 -16.33 -0.12 12.62
C MET A 94 -14.85 -0.35 12.30
N THR A 95 -14.15 0.69 11.86
CA THR A 95 -12.70 0.67 11.61
C THR A 95 -11.93 0.39 12.90
N GLN A 96 -12.27 1.08 14.00
CA GLN A 96 -11.59 0.87 15.29
C GLN A 96 -11.78 -0.56 15.82
N ASN A 97 -12.97 -1.12 15.71
CA ASN A 97 -13.24 -2.50 16.10
C ASN A 97 -12.43 -3.50 15.26
N PHE A 98 -12.37 -3.28 13.93
CA PHE A 98 -11.57 -4.10 13.03
C PHE A 98 -10.07 -4.04 13.39
N VAL A 99 -9.52 -2.83 13.59
CA VAL A 99 -8.12 -2.63 13.94
C VAL A 99 -7.79 -3.30 15.28
N ALA A 100 -8.65 -3.14 16.30
CA ALA A 100 -8.45 -3.75 17.61
C ALA A 100 -8.46 -5.28 17.54
N GLU A 101 -9.42 -5.88 16.82
CA GLU A 101 -9.47 -7.34 16.65
C GLU A 101 -8.31 -7.88 15.83
N TYR A 102 -7.89 -7.16 14.80
CA TYR A 102 -6.75 -7.54 13.97
C TYR A 102 -5.47 -7.53 14.81
N GLN A 103 -5.25 -6.46 15.58
CA GLN A 103 -4.09 -6.34 16.45
C GLN A 103 -4.06 -7.40 17.57
N ASP A 104 -5.21 -7.74 18.14
CA ASP A 104 -5.31 -8.81 19.15
C ASP A 104 -4.96 -10.19 18.57
N ARG A 105 -5.35 -10.45 17.32
CA ARG A 105 -5.13 -11.74 16.66
C ARG A 105 -3.73 -11.90 16.06
N PHE A 106 -3.18 -10.83 15.47
CA PHE A 106 -1.95 -10.90 14.65
C PHE A 106 -0.77 -10.14 15.28
N GLY A 107 -1.01 -9.30 16.30
CA GLY A 107 0.03 -8.55 17.01
C GLY A 107 0.56 -7.32 16.22
N GLU A 108 -0.12 -6.94 15.14
CA GLU A 108 0.25 -5.81 14.29
C GLU A 108 -0.97 -4.98 13.88
N ILE A 109 -0.74 -3.73 13.48
CA ILE A 109 -1.79 -2.85 12.95
C ILE A 109 -2.05 -3.26 11.49
N PRO A 110 -3.33 -3.43 11.08
CA PRO A 110 -3.64 -3.77 9.69
C PRO A 110 -3.29 -2.62 8.75
N ASN A 111 -2.86 -2.97 7.55
CA ASN A 111 -2.78 -2.06 6.41
C ASN A 111 -4.07 -2.14 5.57
N GLN A 112 -4.18 -1.32 4.50
CA GLN A 112 -5.36 -1.33 3.64
C GLN A 112 -5.65 -2.72 3.03
N PHE A 113 -4.64 -3.52 2.68
CA PHE A 113 -4.88 -4.84 2.06
C PHE A 113 -5.59 -5.80 3.02
N GLY A 114 -5.29 -5.70 4.32
CA GLY A 114 -6.02 -6.42 5.36
C GLY A 114 -7.47 -5.94 5.49
N ALA A 115 -7.69 -4.63 5.42
CA ALA A 115 -9.03 -4.04 5.46
C ALA A 115 -9.84 -4.39 4.21
N ASP A 116 -9.25 -4.32 3.01
CA ASP A 116 -9.89 -4.70 1.75
C ASP A 116 -10.31 -6.17 1.75
N ALA A 117 -9.46 -7.06 2.28
CA ALA A 117 -9.78 -8.48 2.41
C ALA A 117 -10.95 -8.72 3.37
N TYR A 118 -10.99 -7.98 4.49
CA TYR A 118 -12.09 -8.04 5.45
C TYR A 118 -13.40 -7.57 4.80
N ASP A 119 -13.39 -6.42 4.13
CA ASP A 119 -14.56 -5.86 3.46
C ASP A 119 -15.06 -6.74 2.32
N ALA A 120 -14.15 -7.37 1.57
CA ALA A 120 -14.51 -8.31 0.51
C ALA A 120 -15.29 -9.52 1.05
N ILE A 121 -14.89 -10.08 2.19
CA ILE A 121 -15.62 -11.19 2.83
C ILE A 121 -16.98 -10.75 3.33
N TYR A 122 -17.09 -9.58 3.97
CA TYR A 122 -18.38 -9.07 4.43
C TYR A 122 -19.31 -8.68 3.28
N THR A 123 -18.78 -8.12 2.20
CA THR A 123 -19.56 -7.81 0.99
C THR A 123 -20.12 -9.11 0.39
N LEU A 124 -19.28 -10.14 0.26
CA LEU A 124 -19.72 -11.45 -0.23
C LEU A 124 -20.78 -12.07 0.70
N TYR A 125 -20.57 -12.01 2.01
CA TYR A 125 -21.53 -12.51 2.98
C TYR A 125 -22.89 -11.81 2.86
N GLN A 126 -22.91 -10.47 2.75
CA GLN A 126 -24.14 -9.70 2.58
C GLN A 126 -24.83 -10.03 1.24
N ALA A 127 -24.08 -10.18 0.16
CA ALA A 127 -24.62 -10.56 -1.15
C ALA A 127 -25.29 -11.94 -1.08
N ILE A 128 -24.62 -12.92 -0.47
CA ILE A 128 -25.14 -14.29 -0.26
C ILE A 128 -26.46 -14.24 0.53
N GLN A 129 -26.53 -13.45 1.60
CA GLN A 129 -27.74 -13.31 2.41
C GLN A 129 -28.87 -12.63 1.62
N ALA A 130 -28.56 -11.56 0.87
CA ALA A 130 -29.53 -10.82 0.09
C ALA A 130 -30.12 -11.63 -1.08
N ALA A 131 -29.30 -12.45 -1.71
CA ALA A 131 -29.68 -13.33 -2.82
C ALA A 131 -30.39 -14.63 -2.33
N GLY A 132 -30.36 -14.91 -1.03
CA GLY A 132 -30.94 -16.16 -0.48
C GLY A 132 -30.20 -17.42 -0.92
N VAL A 133 -28.90 -17.33 -1.15
CA VAL A 133 -28.06 -18.47 -1.56
C VAL A 133 -28.08 -19.57 -0.52
N THR A 134 -28.23 -20.81 -0.98
CA THR A 134 -28.24 -22.00 -0.11
C THR A 134 -27.10 -22.96 -0.50
N ALA A 135 -26.75 -23.87 0.40
CA ALA A 135 -25.61 -24.77 0.23
C ALA A 135 -25.81 -25.86 -0.86
N ASP A 136 -27.01 -26.01 -1.35
CA ASP A 136 -27.39 -26.96 -2.41
C ASP A 136 -27.39 -26.35 -3.81
N MET A 137 -27.20 -25.02 -3.92
CA MET A 137 -27.05 -24.35 -5.21
C MET A 137 -25.71 -24.68 -5.88
N SER A 138 -25.75 -24.82 -7.20
CA SER A 138 -24.53 -24.95 -8.01
C SER A 138 -23.75 -23.61 -8.05
N ASN A 139 -22.49 -23.65 -8.44
CA ASN A 139 -21.68 -22.45 -8.61
C ASN A 139 -22.28 -21.48 -9.63
N GLU A 140 -22.90 -21.98 -10.69
CA GLU A 140 -23.56 -21.15 -11.71
C GLU A 140 -24.77 -20.43 -11.12
N GLU A 141 -25.64 -21.15 -10.39
CA GLU A 141 -26.80 -20.53 -9.71
C GLU A 141 -26.40 -19.50 -8.65
N ILE A 142 -25.27 -19.73 -7.93
CA ILE A 142 -24.74 -18.77 -6.96
C ILE A 142 -24.23 -17.48 -7.65
N CYS A 143 -23.57 -17.63 -8.80
CA CYS A 143 -23.05 -16.49 -9.56
C CYS A 143 -24.14 -15.68 -10.25
N ASP A 144 -25.28 -16.30 -10.58
CA ASP A 144 -26.40 -15.66 -11.27
C ASP A 144 -27.42 -15.01 -10.30
N ALA A 145 -27.31 -15.29 -8.99
CA ALA A 145 -28.19 -14.79 -7.95
C ALA A 145 -27.80 -13.39 -7.48
#